data_3d71bdaa25ba089fef2afcaff98da35e
#
_entry.id   3d71bdaa25ba089fef2afcaff98da35e
#
_cell.length_a   1.000
_cell.length_b   1.000
_cell.length_c   1.000
_cell.angle_alpha   90.00
_cell.angle_beta   90.00
_cell.angle_gamma   90.00
#
_symmetry.space_group_name_H-M   'P 1'
#
loop_
_entity.id
_entity.type
_entity.pdbx_description
1 polymer ?
#
loop_
_entity_poly.entity_id
_entity_poly.type
_entity_poly.pdbx_seq_one_letter_code
_entity_poly.pdbx_strand_id
1 'polypeptide(L)'
;MPSALVTGGSSGIGLAIGRMLREDGFALTLAARNVERLEAAAAELDAASLAVDVRDEEACAGLVAAHVERHGGLDVLVNCAGVGIAGRIGDMSAKQFDLQQSVNLRGAFLVTREALPALRAARGYVFNLASIAGTIPTPGLAGYGAAKAALIALTRSLDREEAGTGVRATAICPGFVDTPMAEWTGIPGQEMIQPEDCAEVVRMCLRLGPRARIPQVVIERVGGESGGPG
;
A
#
# COMPACT_ATOMS: atom_id res chain seq x y z
N MET A 1 16.81 -8.93 13.45
CA MET A 1 15.39 -8.51 13.64
C MET A 1 14.84 -8.26 12.27
N PRO A 2 13.67 -8.80 11.92
CA PRO A 2 13.09 -8.54 10.60
C PRO A 2 12.76 -7.04 10.46
N SER A 3 12.76 -6.55 9.23
CA SER A 3 12.53 -5.14 8.95
C SER A 3 11.43 -4.92 7.91
N ALA A 4 10.76 -3.77 8.00
CA ALA A 4 9.68 -3.41 7.10
C ALA A 4 9.72 -1.93 6.70
N LEU A 5 9.43 -1.68 5.42
CA LEU A 5 9.29 -0.36 4.84
C LEU A 5 7.82 -0.13 4.43
N VAL A 6 7.22 0.95 4.94
CA VAL A 6 5.83 1.31 4.65
C VAL A 6 5.75 2.67 4.00
N THR A 7 5.37 2.74 2.73
CA THR A 7 5.03 4.01 2.07
C THR A 7 3.59 4.40 2.40
N GLY A 8 3.30 5.69 2.55
CA GLY A 8 1.99 6.14 3.05
C GLY A 8 1.78 5.82 4.54
N GLY A 9 2.85 5.59 5.30
CA GLY A 9 2.82 5.15 6.69
C GLY A 9 2.42 6.20 7.73
N SER A 10 2.10 7.43 7.31
CA SER A 10 1.77 8.53 8.23
C SER A 10 0.29 8.61 8.65
N SER A 11 -0.59 7.77 8.09
CA SER A 11 -2.03 7.79 8.40
C SER A 11 -2.76 6.56 7.87
N GLY A 12 -4.01 6.36 8.29
CA GLY A 12 -4.94 5.37 7.76
C GLY A 12 -4.36 3.96 7.73
N ILE A 13 -4.59 3.24 6.63
CA ILE A 13 -4.18 1.83 6.46
C ILE A 13 -2.67 1.66 6.65
N GLY A 14 -1.85 2.56 6.08
CA GLY A 14 -0.39 2.46 6.20
C GLY A 14 0.10 2.56 7.64
N LEU A 15 -0.49 3.45 8.43
CA LEU A 15 -0.17 3.59 9.85
C LEU A 15 -0.64 2.36 10.65
N ALA A 16 -1.86 1.85 10.40
CA ALA A 16 -2.37 0.65 11.07
C ALA A 16 -1.48 -0.58 10.77
N ILE A 17 -1.05 -0.75 9.51
CA ILE A 17 -0.09 -1.81 9.15
C ILE A 17 1.26 -1.57 9.86
N GLY A 18 1.73 -0.34 9.94
CA GLY A 18 2.95 0.01 10.69
C GLY A 18 2.87 -0.39 12.17
N ARG A 19 1.75 -0.08 12.85
CA ARG A 19 1.49 -0.51 14.23
C ARG A 19 1.56 -2.02 14.38
N MET A 20 0.82 -2.73 13.54
CA MET A 20 0.78 -4.18 13.53
C MET A 20 2.18 -4.79 13.33
N LEU A 21 2.97 -4.28 12.38
CA LEU A 21 4.33 -4.76 12.13
C LEU A 21 5.25 -4.48 13.33
N ARG A 22 5.11 -3.33 13.98
CA ARG A 22 5.87 -3.01 15.20
C ARG A 22 5.53 -3.95 16.36
N GLU A 23 4.24 -4.23 16.57
CA GLU A 23 3.76 -5.21 17.56
C GLU A 23 4.33 -6.62 17.31
N ASP A 24 4.42 -7.01 16.02
CA ASP A 24 4.99 -8.30 15.59
C ASP A 24 6.54 -8.28 15.58
N GLY A 25 7.19 -7.22 16.07
CA GLY A 25 8.64 -7.15 16.31
C GLY A 25 9.50 -6.73 15.11
N PHE A 26 8.90 -6.11 14.07
CA PHE A 26 9.67 -5.57 12.95
C PHE A 26 10.34 -4.23 13.29
N ALA A 27 11.57 -4.04 12.81
CA ALA A 27 12.17 -2.72 12.70
C ALA A 27 11.51 -1.97 11.52
N LEU A 28 11.10 -0.71 11.75
CA LEU A 28 10.29 0.01 10.77
C LEU A 28 11.00 1.22 10.18
N THR A 29 10.73 1.44 8.89
CA THR A 29 10.84 2.76 8.25
C THR A 29 9.49 3.15 7.68
N LEU A 30 8.99 4.33 8.06
CA LEU A 30 7.80 4.93 7.49
C LEU A 30 8.20 6.00 6.46
N ALA A 31 7.49 6.04 5.33
CA ALA A 31 7.69 7.05 4.31
C ALA A 31 6.37 7.72 3.94
N ALA A 32 6.35 9.05 3.86
CA ALA A 32 5.22 9.85 3.41
C ALA A 32 5.69 11.26 3.01
N ARG A 33 4.79 12.07 2.40
CA ARG A 33 5.12 13.43 1.99
C ARG A 33 4.96 14.47 3.09
N ASN A 34 3.98 14.30 3.97
CA ASN A 34 3.72 15.24 5.05
C ASN A 34 4.66 14.94 6.22
N VAL A 35 5.64 15.81 6.40
CA VAL A 35 6.73 15.65 7.39
C VAL A 35 6.18 15.58 8.81
N GLU A 36 5.30 16.52 9.19
CA GLU A 36 4.76 16.63 10.55
C GLU A 36 3.99 15.37 10.97
N ARG A 37 3.06 14.90 10.12
CA ARG A 37 2.30 13.66 10.39
C ARG A 37 3.21 12.43 10.38
N LEU A 38 4.23 12.42 9.54
CA LEU A 38 5.18 11.32 9.44
C LEU A 38 6.05 11.22 10.69
N GLU A 39 6.56 12.33 11.18
CA GLU A 39 7.36 12.38 12.41
C GLU A 39 6.54 11.97 13.63
N ALA A 40 5.28 12.42 13.73
CA ALA A 40 4.38 12.00 14.80
C ALA A 40 4.14 10.48 14.78
N ALA A 41 3.84 9.90 13.59
CA ALA A 41 3.65 8.46 13.43
C ALA A 41 4.93 7.66 13.74
N ALA A 42 6.09 8.16 13.31
CA ALA A 42 7.37 7.53 13.57
C ALA A 42 7.75 7.54 15.06
N ALA A 43 7.48 8.65 15.75
CA ALA A 43 7.68 8.76 17.19
C ALA A 43 6.75 7.79 17.97
N GLU A 44 5.48 7.68 17.57
CA GLU A 44 4.53 6.73 18.15
C GLU A 44 5.03 5.27 18.05
N LEU A 45 5.60 4.91 16.90
CA LEU A 45 5.98 3.53 16.59
C LEU A 45 7.46 3.20 16.86
N ASP A 46 8.23 4.14 17.39
CA ASP A 46 9.69 4.01 17.50
C ASP A 46 10.29 3.55 16.15
N ALA A 47 9.92 4.23 15.07
CA ALA A 47 10.28 3.93 13.70
C ALA A 47 11.21 4.99 13.10
N ALA A 48 11.98 4.61 12.09
CA ALA A 48 12.65 5.58 11.23
C ALA A 48 11.62 6.26 10.32
N SER A 49 11.86 7.51 9.93
CA SER A 49 11.03 8.25 9.00
C SER A 49 11.83 8.88 7.87
N LEU A 50 11.30 8.83 6.64
CA LEU A 50 11.83 9.56 5.50
C LEU A 50 10.70 10.25 4.74
N ALA A 51 10.84 11.57 4.58
CA ALA A 51 9.91 12.36 3.76
C ALA A 51 10.21 12.11 2.28
N VAL A 52 9.29 11.45 1.57
CA VAL A 52 9.48 11.05 0.18
C VAL A 52 8.21 11.26 -0.64
N ASP A 53 8.37 11.81 -1.84
CA ASP A 53 7.35 11.72 -2.89
C ASP A 53 7.65 10.49 -3.75
N VAL A 54 6.78 9.49 -3.71
CA VAL A 54 6.95 8.24 -4.47
C VAL A 54 6.93 8.43 -5.99
N ARG A 55 6.62 9.63 -6.48
CA ARG A 55 6.72 9.96 -7.91
C ARG A 55 8.15 10.23 -8.36
N ASP A 56 9.02 10.56 -7.42
CA ASP A 56 10.43 10.85 -7.66
C ASP A 56 11.24 9.54 -7.58
N GLU A 57 11.89 9.21 -8.68
CA GLU A 57 12.63 7.95 -8.83
C GLU A 57 13.90 7.93 -7.97
N GLU A 58 14.63 9.04 -7.92
CA GLU A 58 15.84 9.15 -7.10
C GLU A 58 15.50 9.10 -5.60
N ALA A 59 14.41 9.77 -5.21
CA ALA A 59 13.93 9.73 -3.84
C ALA A 59 13.47 8.31 -3.43
N CYS A 60 12.84 7.55 -4.33
CA CYS A 60 12.49 6.15 -4.08
C CYS A 60 13.73 5.27 -3.89
N ALA A 61 14.76 5.44 -4.73
CA ALA A 61 16.02 4.72 -4.59
C ALA A 61 16.72 5.07 -3.27
N GLY A 62 16.80 6.35 -2.92
CA GLY A 62 17.35 6.84 -1.64
C GLY A 62 16.61 6.29 -0.42
N LEU A 63 15.26 6.20 -0.50
CA LEU A 63 14.44 5.62 0.56
C LEU A 63 14.81 4.17 0.86
N VAL A 64 14.89 3.35 -0.18
CA VAL A 64 15.23 1.92 -0.02
C VAL A 64 16.66 1.75 0.46
N ALA A 65 17.61 2.52 -0.11
CA ALA A 65 19.02 2.48 0.31
C ALA A 65 19.18 2.82 1.81
N ALA A 66 18.54 3.91 2.27
CA ALA A 66 18.58 4.33 3.67
C ALA A 66 17.92 3.29 4.61
N HIS A 67 16.83 2.65 4.18
CA HIS A 67 16.22 1.55 4.93
C HIS A 67 17.19 0.38 5.09
N VAL A 68 17.79 -0.07 3.99
CA VAL A 68 18.72 -1.22 3.99
C VAL A 68 19.98 -0.91 4.79
N GLU A 69 20.53 0.28 4.66
CA GLU A 69 21.68 0.74 5.44
C GLU A 69 21.38 0.70 6.95
N ARG A 70 20.21 1.19 7.34
CA ARG A 70 19.81 1.28 8.75
C ARG A 70 19.51 -0.07 9.38
N HIS A 71 18.84 -0.98 8.66
CA HIS A 71 18.28 -2.23 9.21
C HIS A 71 19.01 -3.48 8.74
N GLY A 72 19.93 -3.38 7.78
CA GLY A 72 20.71 -4.49 7.25
C GLY A 72 19.99 -5.37 6.23
N GLY A 73 18.75 -5.05 5.86
CA GLY A 73 17.94 -5.80 4.90
C GLY A 73 16.52 -5.27 4.78
N LEU A 74 15.66 -6.00 4.05
CA LEU A 74 14.24 -5.67 3.92
C LEU A 74 13.42 -6.95 3.78
N ASP A 75 12.61 -7.26 4.78
CA ASP A 75 11.77 -8.46 4.81
C ASP A 75 10.36 -8.17 4.27
N VAL A 76 9.81 -6.98 4.56
CA VAL A 76 8.45 -6.60 4.17
C VAL A 76 8.43 -5.20 3.55
N LEU A 77 7.89 -5.10 2.34
CA LEU A 77 7.56 -3.83 1.69
C LEU A 77 6.04 -3.65 1.63
N VAL A 78 5.55 -2.52 2.12
CA VAL A 78 4.14 -2.13 2.01
C VAL A 78 4.02 -0.86 1.18
N ASN A 79 3.53 -0.99 -0.05
CA ASN A 79 3.18 0.14 -0.90
C ASN A 79 1.74 0.58 -0.60
N CYS A 80 1.60 1.52 0.34
CA CYS A 80 0.32 2.09 0.76
C CYS A 80 0.14 3.57 0.38
N ALA A 81 1.18 4.22 -0.16
CA ALA A 81 1.05 5.58 -0.67
C ALA A 81 0.01 5.62 -1.80
N GLY A 82 -0.96 6.54 -1.71
CA GLY A 82 -2.02 6.63 -2.70
C GLY A 82 -2.73 7.98 -2.68
N VAL A 83 -3.42 8.27 -3.77
CA VAL A 83 -4.34 9.41 -3.91
C VAL A 83 -5.60 8.95 -4.66
N GLY A 84 -6.77 9.43 -4.23
CA GLY A 84 -8.04 9.23 -4.89
C GLY A 84 -8.62 10.57 -5.32
N ILE A 85 -9.00 10.68 -6.59
CA ILE A 85 -9.70 11.85 -7.15
C ILE A 85 -10.97 11.32 -7.80
N ALA A 86 -12.10 11.67 -7.21
CA ALA A 86 -13.41 11.34 -7.77
C ALA A 86 -13.75 12.32 -8.91
N GLY A 87 -14.50 11.82 -9.88
CA GLY A 87 -15.00 12.59 -11.02
C GLY A 87 -15.41 11.69 -12.18
N ARG A 88 -16.36 12.15 -12.99
CA ARG A 88 -16.73 11.46 -14.24
C ARG A 88 -15.60 11.60 -15.25
N ILE A 89 -15.46 10.65 -16.16
CA ILE A 89 -14.39 10.66 -17.19
C ILE A 89 -14.40 11.97 -17.99
N GLY A 90 -15.58 12.48 -18.36
CA GLY A 90 -15.70 13.72 -19.13
C GLY A 90 -15.26 14.98 -18.39
N ASP A 91 -15.22 14.96 -17.05
CA ASP A 91 -14.89 16.09 -16.21
C ASP A 91 -13.46 16.00 -15.62
N MET A 92 -12.81 14.84 -15.79
CA MET A 92 -11.46 14.60 -15.26
C MET A 92 -10.39 15.17 -16.20
N SER A 93 -9.56 16.08 -15.69
CA SER A 93 -8.41 16.57 -16.46
C SER A 93 -7.32 15.51 -16.57
N ALA A 94 -6.51 15.58 -17.66
CA ALA A 94 -5.34 14.73 -17.84
C ALA A 94 -4.40 14.80 -16.61
N LYS A 95 -4.19 16.00 -16.07
CA LYS A 95 -3.36 16.21 -14.87
C LYS A 95 -3.86 15.41 -13.64
N GLN A 96 -5.18 15.34 -13.44
CA GLN A 96 -5.77 14.55 -12.35
C GLN A 96 -5.62 13.04 -12.61
N PHE A 97 -5.79 12.61 -13.85
CA PHE A 97 -5.56 11.23 -14.25
C PHE A 97 -4.09 10.86 -14.03
N ASP A 98 -3.15 11.63 -14.60
CA ASP A 98 -1.71 11.37 -14.51
C ASP A 98 -1.21 11.37 -13.06
N LEU A 99 -1.74 12.24 -12.19
CA LEU A 99 -1.41 12.22 -10.77
C LEU A 99 -1.79 10.90 -10.12
N GLN A 100 -2.97 10.37 -10.42
CA GLN A 100 -3.42 9.08 -9.88
C GLN A 100 -2.55 7.92 -10.40
N GLN A 101 -2.19 7.93 -11.70
CA GLN A 101 -1.30 6.90 -12.25
C GLN A 101 0.11 6.99 -11.66
N SER A 102 0.65 8.18 -11.52
CA SER A 102 2.01 8.39 -11.01
C SER A 102 2.17 7.99 -9.55
N VAL A 103 1.17 8.27 -8.70
CA VAL A 103 1.25 7.91 -7.29
C VAL A 103 0.87 6.46 -7.05
N ASN A 104 -0.32 6.02 -7.53
CA ASN A 104 -0.89 4.74 -7.15
C ASN A 104 -0.26 3.54 -7.87
N LEU A 105 0.35 3.75 -9.06
CA LEU A 105 0.94 2.68 -9.85
C LEU A 105 2.45 2.86 -9.99
N ARG A 106 2.89 3.97 -10.63
CA ARG A 106 4.31 4.19 -10.91
C ARG A 106 5.14 4.25 -9.62
N GLY A 107 4.63 4.92 -8.56
CA GLY A 107 5.32 5.00 -7.27
C GLY A 107 5.56 3.62 -6.65
N ALA A 108 4.51 2.77 -6.61
CA ALA A 108 4.65 1.41 -6.11
C ALA A 108 5.64 0.57 -6.93
N PHE A 109 5.64 0.74 -8.26
CA PHE A 109 6.63 0.11 -9.16
C PHE A 109 8.05 0.56 -8.82
N LEU A 110 8.30 1.86 -8.69
CA LEU A 110 9.64 2.40 -8.42
C LEU A 110 10.21 1.87 -7.11
N VAL A 111 9.45 1.99 -6.01
CA VAL A 111 9.90 1.50 -4.70
C VAL A 111 10.11 -0.02 -4.72
N THR A 112 9.21 -0.78 -5.37
CA THR A 112 9.36 -2.24 -5.47
C THR A 112 10.60 -2.62 -6.26
N ARG A 113 10.87 -1.98 -7.40
CA ARG A 113 12.05 -2.25 -8.24
C ARG A 113 13.34 -2.09 -7.45
N GLU A 114 13.48 -1.00 -6.71
CA GLU A 114 14.66 -0.73 -5.89
C GLU A 114 14.77 -1.71 -4.70
N ALA A 115 13.63 -2.15 -4.14
CA ALA A 115 13.59 -3.06 -3.00
C ALA A 115 13.90 -4.52 -3.37
N LEU A 116 13.73 -4.93 -4.63
CA LEU A 116 13.85 -6.35 -5.05
C LEU A 116 15.17 -7.01 -4.64
N PRO A 117 16.36 -6.41 -4.76
CA PRO A 117 17.60 -7.06 -4.33
C PRO A 117 17.58 -7.46 -2.84
N ALA A 118 17.13 -6.58 -1.96
CA ALA A 118 17.04 -6.84 -0.52
C ALA A 118 15.92 -7.85 -0.20
N LEU A 119 14.75 -7.71 -0.85
CA LEU A 119 13.64 -8.65 -0.70
C LEU A 119 14.03 -10.08 -1.15
N ARG A 120 14.79 -10.23 -2.25
CA ARG A 120 15.28 -11.54 -2.70
C ARG A 120 16.23 -12.17 -1.67
N ALA A 121 17.13 -11.39 -1.09
CA ALA A 121 18.05 -11.88 -0.06
C ALA A 121 17.29 -12.37 1.18
N ALA A 122 16.22 -11.69 1.56
CA ALA A 122 15.38 -12.03 2.71
C ALA A 122 14.27 -13.05 2.41
N ARG A 123 14.01 -13.39 1.13
CA ARG A 123 12.80 -14.11 0.69
C ARG A 123 11.53 -13.42 1.17
N GLY A 124 11.53 -12.09 1.03
CA GLY A 124 10.59 -11.17 1.65
C GLY A 124 9.19 -11.16 1.04
N TYR A 125 8.40 -10.19 1.46
CA TYR A 125 7.01 -10.03 1.03
C TYR A 125 6.72 -8.60 0.60
N VAL A 126 6.00 -8.44 -0.53
CA VAL A 126 5.47 -7.15 -1.00
C VAL A 126 3.96 -7.11 -0.84
N PHE A 127 3.44 -6.11 -0.16
CA PHE A 127 2.02 -5.80 -0.09
C PHE A 127 1.73 -4.52 -0.85
N ASN A 128 0.86 -4.60 -1.84
CA ASN A 128 0.41 -3.46 -2.61
C ASN A 128 -1.04 -3.12 -2.24
N LEU A 129 -1.29 -1.94 -1.67
CA LEU A 129 -2.64 -1.47 -1.34
C LEU A 129 -3.36 -1.04 -2.62
N ALA A 130 -4.09 -1.98 -3.20
CA ALA A 130 -4.98 -1.76 -4.33
C ALA A 130 -6.33 -1.17 -3.85
N SER A 131 -7.45 -1.65 -4.40
CA SER A 131 -8.80 -1.27 -4.02
C SER A 131 -9.80 -2.21 -4.69
N ILE A 132 -10.99 -2.34 -4.14
CA ILE A 132 -12.12 -2.97 -4.80
C ILE A 132 -12.45 -2.28 -6.14
N ALA A 133 -12.24 -0.96 -6.25
CA ALA A 133 -12.41 -0.21 -7.49
C ALA A 133 -11.44 -0.64 -8.61
N GLY A 134 -10.39 -1.43 -8.29
CA GLY A 134 -9.54 -2.08 -9.28
C GLY A 134 -10.05 -3.46 -9.70
N THR A 135 -11.06 -4.02 -9.03
CA THR A 135 -11.63 -5.34 -9.31
C THR A 135 -12.98 -5.27 -10.01
N ILE A 136 -13.74 -4.21 -9.75
CA ILE A 136 -15.05 -3.95 -10.34
C ILE A 136 -15.13 -2.51 -10.88
N PRO A 137 -15.94 -2.26 -11.92
CA PRO A 137 -16.19 -0.91 -12.40
C PRO A 137 -16.86 -0.05 -11.32
N THR A 138 -16.27 1.12 -11.02
CA THR A 138 -16.82 2.05 -10.03
C THR A 138 -17.07 3.41 -10.69
N PRO A 139 -18.33 3.78 -10.97
CA PRO A 139 -18.67 5.08 -11.52
C PRO A 139 -18.08 6.22 -10.67
N GLY A 140 -17.55 7.24 -11.32
CA GLY A 140 -16.90 8.37 -10.63
C GLY A 140 -15.47 8.11 -10.14
N LEU A 141 -14.94 6.90 -10.26
CA LEU A 141 -13.58 6.56 -9.84
C LEU A 141 -12.72 5.97 -10.99
N ALA A 142 -13.04 6.27 -12.24
CA ALA A 142 -12.40 5.62 -13.39
C ALA A 142 -10.87 5.75 -13.42
N GLY A 143 -10.31 6.93 -13.16
CA GLY A 143 -8.85 7.15 -13.12
C GLY A 143 -8.17 6.42 -11.96
N TYR A 144 -8.81 6.41 -10.81
CA TYR A 144 -8.36 5.69 -9.63
C TYR A 144 -8.45 4.17 -9.83
N GLY A 145 -9.62 3.69 -10.29
CA GLY A 145 -9.85 2.27 -10.57
C GLY A 145 -8.88 1.71 -11.61
N ALA A 146 -8.59 2.46 -12.67
CA ALA A 146 -7.60 2.08 -13.68
C ALA A 146 -6.20 1.89 -13.07
N ALA A 147 -5.75 2.83 -12.21
CA ALA A 147 -4.46 2.70 -11.52
C ALA A 147 -4.44 1.49 -10.58
N LYS A 148 -5.53 1.25 -9.85
CA LYS A 148 -5.62 0.12 -8.90
C LYS A 148 -5.76 -1.23 -9.61
N ALA A 149 -6.44 -1.30 -10.75
CA ALA A 149 -6.48 -2.50 -11.59
C ALA A 149 -5.08 -2.83 -12.17
N ALA A 150 -4.37 -1.81 -12.64
CA ALA A 150 -3.00 -1.98 -13.11
C ALA A 150 -2.04 -2.41 -11.98
N LEU A 151 -2.23 -1.90 -10.75
CA LEU A 151 -1.45 -2.31 -9.57
C LEU A 151 -1.72 -3.77 -9.19
N ILE A 152 -2.97 -4.25 -9.31
CA ILE A 152 -3.30 -5.67 -9.11
C ILE A 152 -2.56 -6.53 -10.14
N ALA A 153 -2.59 -6.15 -11.42
CA ALA A 153 -1.89 -6.87 -12.49
C ALA A 153 -0.38 -6.90 -12.25
N LEU A 154 0.23 -5.74 -11.91
CA LEU A 154 1.64 -5.62 -11.55
C LEU A 154 2.01 -6.55 -10.38
N THR A 155 1.20 -6.57 -9.32
CA THR A 155 1.43 -7.42 -8.15
C THR A 155 1.42 -8.90 -8.51
N ARG A 156 0.46 -9.32 -9.33
CA ARG A 156 0.35 -10.72 -9.77
C ARG A 156 1.49 -11.13 -10.70
N SER A 157 1.99 -10.22 -11.53
CA SER A 157 3.17 -10.46 -12.36
C SER A 157 4.41 -10.62 -11.48
N LEU A 158 4.64 -9.68 -10.56
CA LEU A 158 5.74 -9.74 -9.59
C LEU A 158 5.75 -11.06 -8.82
N ASP A 159 4.58 -11.47 -8.27
CA ASP A 159 4.45 -12.71 -7.52
C ASP A 159 4.88 -13.95 -8.33
N ARG A 160 4.60 -13.96 -9.63
CA ARG A 160 4.99 -15.06 -10.53
C ARG A 160 6.44 -14.98 -10.98
N GLU A 161 6.94 -13.80 -11.30
CA GLU A 161 8.34 -13.57 -11.70
C GLU A 161 9.30 -13.97 -10.59
N GLU A 162 8.93 -13.65 -9.34
CA GLU A 162 9.76 -13.92 -8.16
C GLU A 162 9.53 -15.30 -7.51
N ALA A 163 8.72 -16.16 -8.12
CA ALA A 163 8.42 -17.49 -7.55
C ALA A 163 9.65 -18.32 -7.22
N GLY A 164 10.71 -18.21 -8.04
CA GLY A 164 11.98 -18.95 -7.87
C GLY A 164 12.89 -18.36 -6.79
N THR A 165 12.74 -17.10 -6.44
CA THR A 165 13.55 -16.39 -5.43
C THR A 165 12.99 -16.55 -4.02
N GLY A 166 11.70 -16.91 -3.90
CA GLY A 166 10.98 -16.99 -2.64
C GLY A 166 10.31 -15.67 -2.21
N VAL A 167 10.46 -14.60 -2.97
CA VAL A 167 9.68 -13.36 -2.77
C VAL A 167 8.22 -13.64 -3.11
N ARG A 168 7.31 -13.11 -2.30
CA ARG A 168 5.85 -13.19 -2.49
C ARG A 168 5.28 -11.80 -2.65
N ALA A 169 4.15 -11.68 -3.33
CA ALA A 169 3.44 -10.41 -3.44
C ALA A 169 1.93 -10.60 -3.34
N THR A 170 1.26 -9.71 -2.61
CA THR A 170 -0.20 -9.71 -2.44
C THR A 170 -0.76 -8.32 -2.75
N ALA A 171 -1.80 -8.26 -3.58
CA ALA A 171 -2.65 -7.09 -3.75
C ALA A 171 -3.78 -7.13 -2.71
N ILE A 172 -3.85 -6.14 -1.83
CA ILE A 172 -4.95 -5.97 -0.88
C ILE A 172 -5.94 -4.99 -1.48
N CYS A 173 -7.18 -5.42 -1.64
CA CYS A 173 -8.24 -4.70 -2.37
C CYS A 173 -9.40 -4.38 -1.43
N PRO A 174 -9.27 -3.40 -0.52
CA PRO A 174 -10.36 -3.02 0.37
C PRO A 174 -11.41 -2.18 -0.36
N GLY A 175 -12.64 -2.25 0.16
CA GLY A 175 -13.70 -1.29 -0.11
C GLY A 175 -13.44 0.05 0.61
N PHE A 176 -14.50 0.73 1.07
CA PHE A 176 -14.35 1.96 1.84
C PHE A 176 -13.82 1.66 3.24
N VAL A 177 -12.66 2.23 3.56
CA VAL A 177 -11.97 2.12 4.84
C VAL A 177 -12.06 3.46 5.56
N ASP A 178 -12.30 3.47 6.85
CA ASP A 178 -12.36 4.66 7.70
C ASP A 178 -10.99 5.37 7.76
N THR A 179 -10.78 6.27 6.83
CA THR A 179 -9.54 7.02 6.63
C THR A 179 -9.86 8.40 6.09
N PRO A 180 -8.96 9.38 6.21
CA PRO A 180 -9.13 10.69 5.60
C PRO A 180 -9.42 10.66 4.10
N MET A 181 -8.99 9.61 3.39
CA MET A 181 -9.27 9.44 1.95
C MET A 181 -10.75 9.16 1.67
N ALA A 182 -11.51 8.62 2.62
CA ALA A 182 -12.90 8.22 2.44
C ALA A 182 -13.91 9.26 2.99
N GLU A 183 -13.47 10.36 3.63
CA GLU A 183 -14.34 11.38 4.23
C GLU A 183 -15.39 11.95 3.25
N TRP A 184 -15.03 12.07 1.96
CA TRP A 184 -15.94 12.58 0.92
C TRP A 184 -17.15 11.67 0.64
N THR A 185 -17.14 10.43 1.09
CA THR A 185 -18.23 9.46 0.83
C THR A 185 -19.47 9.75 1.67
N GLY A 186 -19.32 10.44 2.80
CA GLY A 186 -20.37 10.66 3.78
C GLY A 186 -20.83 9.41 4.52
N ILE A 187 -20.17 8.26 4.32
CA ILE A 187 -20.46 7.02 5.06
C ILE A 187 -19.92 7.19 6.48
N PRO A 188 -20.72 6.89 7.53
CA PRO A 188 -20.21 6.91 8.90
C PRO A 188 -19.02 5.96 9.09
N GLY A 189 -17.95 6.39 9.78
CA GLY A 189 -16.73 5.59 9.97
C GLY A 189 -17.00 4.21 10.57
N GLN A 190 -17.95 4.12 11.51
CA GLN A 190 -18.37 2.84 12.13
C GLN A 190 -19.02 1.85 11.16
N GLU A 191 -19.46 2.31 9.98
CA GLU A 191 -20.01 1.47 8.92
C GLU A 191 -18.96 1.13 7.86
N MET A 192 -17.76 1.68 7.94
CA MET A 192 -16.64 1.38 7.04
C MET A 192 -15.79 0.21 7.59
N ILE A 193 -15.00 -0.38 6.71
CA ILE A 193 -13.90 -1.26 7.08
C ILE A 193 -12.94 -0.46 7.95
N GLN A 194 -12.39 -1.04 9.01
CA GLN A 194 -11.39 -0.36 9.82
C GLN A 194 -9.98 -0.55 9.22
N PRO A 195 -9.06 0.42 9.37
CA PRO A 195 -7.68 0.27 8.91
C PRO A 195 -7.00 -1.00 9.48
N GLU A 196 -7.35 -1.38 10.69
CA GLU A 196 -6.86 -2.56 11.40
C GLU A 196 -7.27 -3.86 10.71
N ASP A 197 -8.43 -3.93 10.05
CA ASP A 197 -8.85 -5.10 9.28
C ASP A 197 -7.87 -5.35 8.11
N CYS A 198 -7.39 -4.28 7.48
CA CYS A 198 -6.37 -4.39 6.44
C CYS A 198 -5.02 -4.86 7.02
N ALA A 199 -4.67 -4.42 8.22
CA ALA A 199 -3.45 -4.83 8.90
C ALA A 199 -3.50 -6.32 9.29
N GLU A 200 -4.65 -6.82 9.75
CA GLU A 200 -4.83 -8.25 10.05
C GLU A 200 -4.71 -9.13 8.80
N VAL A 201 -5.13 -8.66 7.63
CA VAL A 201 -4.90 -9.37 6.37
C VAL A 201 -3.40 -9.50 6.07
N VAL A 202 -2.62 -8.42 6.29
CA VAL A 202 -1.15 -8.47 6.15
C VAL A 202 -0.56 -9.47 7.15
N ARG A 203 -0.97 -9.40 8.43
CA ARG A 203 -0.52 -10.32 9.49
C ARG A 203 -0.82 -11.77 9.14
N MET A 204 -2.03 -12.06 8.66
CA MET A 204 -2.42 -13.38 8.19
C MET A 204 -1.48 -13.88 7.09
N CYS A 205 -1.20 -13.07 6.07
CA CYS A 205 -0.32 -13.44 4.96
C CYS A 205 1.11 -13.72 5.43
N LEU A 206 1.63 -12.94 6.37
CA LEU A 206 2.98 -13.11 6.92
C LEU A 206 3.13 -14.43 7.72
N ARG A 207 2.05 -14.90 8.35
CA ARG A 207 2.02 -16.16 9.12
C ARG A 207 1.88 -17.40 8.27
N LEU A 208 1.58 -17.29 6.99
CA LEU A 208 1.48 -18.41 6.08
C LEU A 208 2.85 -19.04 5.81
N GLY A 209 2.87 -20.36 5.70
CA GLY A 209 4.07 -21.09 5.35
C GLY A 209 4.62 -20.70 3.96
N PRO A 210 5.91 -20.95 3.69
CA PRO A 210 6.60 -20.43 2.50
C PRO A 210 6.08 -20.99 1.17
N ARG A 211 5.26 -22.03 1.19
CA ARG A 211 4.62 -22.61 0.00
C ARG A 211 3.23 -22.05 -0.29
N ALA A 212 2.65 -21.29 0.64
CA ALA A 212 1.35 -20.67 0.46
C ALA A 212 1.50 -19.27 -0.16
N ARG A 213 0.71 -18.98 -1.19
CA ARG A 213 0.70 -17.71 -1.92
C ARG A 213 -0.74 -17.20 -2.00
N ILE A 214 -0.93 -15.96 -1.66
CA ILE A 214 -2.22 -15.27 -1.80
C ILE A 214 -1.97 -14.05 -2.70
N PRO A 215 -2.19 -14.16 -4.02
CA PRO A 215 -1.85 -13.07 -4.94
C PRO A 215 -2.80 -11.87 -4.83
N GLN A 216 -3.99 -12.06 -4.23
CA GLN A 216 -5.00 -11.01 -4.06
C GLN A 216 -5.95 -11.34 -2.93
N VAL A 217 -6.31 -10.33 -2.12
CA VAL A 217 -7.37 -10.39 -1.11
C VAL A 217 -8.33 -9.24 -1.36
N VAL A 218 -9.63 -9.53 -1.41
CA VAL A 218 -10.68 -8.52 -1.46
C VAL A 218 -11.32 -8.43 -0.08
N ILE A 219 -11.49 -7.22 0.44
CA ILE A 219 -12.14 -6.94 1.73
C ILE A 219 -13.36 -6.07 1.42
N GLU A 220 -14.56 -6.61 1.56
CA GLU A 220 -15.79 -5.91 1.29
C GLU A 220 -16.44 -5.41 2.57
N ARG A 221 -17.10 -4.26 2.48
CA ARG A 221 -17.88 -3.71 3.58
C ARG A 221 -19.19 -4.50 3.73
N VAL A 222 -19.56 -4.89 4.94
CA VAL A 222 -20.85 -5.52 5.22
C VAL A 222 -21.98 -4.52 4.90
N GLY A 223 -23.00 -4.96 4.16
CA GLY A 223 -24.12 -4.11 3.74
C GLY A 223 -23.79 -3.12 2.62
N GLY A 224 -22.58 -3.16 2.07
CA GLY A 224 -22.22 -2.43 0.86
C GLY A 224 -22.64 -3.25 -0.36
N GLU A 225 -23.63 -2.79 -1.14
CA GLU A 225 -23.76 -3.31 -2.50
C GLU A 225 -22.49 -2.97 -3.28
N SER A 226 -22.06 -3.89 -4.15
CA SER A 226 -20.88 -3.75 -5.03
C SER A 226 -21.12 -2.69 -6.11
N GLY A 227 -21.23 -1.43 -5.71
CA GLY A 227 -21.54 -0.32 -6.61
C GLY A 227 -21.81 0.91 -5.78
N GLY A 228 -20.90 1.85 -5.79
CA GLY A 228 -20.80 3.12 -5.13
C GLY A 228 -22.04 3.75 -4.46
N PRO A 229 -21.88 4.92 -3.84
CA PRO A 229 -23.03 5.68 -3.35
C PRO A 229 -23.98 5.92 -4.53
N GLY A 230 -25.25 5.55 -4.37
CA GLY A 230 -26.33 5.74 -5.35
C GLY A 230 -26.58 7.22 -5.64
#